data_bb2c90aeb15ded874c0f24e9fd66bd68
#
_entry.id   bb2c90aeb15ded874c0f24e9fd66bd68
#
_cell.length_a   1.000
_cell.length_b   1.000
_cell.length_c   1.000
_cell.angle_alpha   90.00
_cell.angle_beta   90.00
_cell.angle_gamma   90.00
#
_symmetry.space_group_name_H-M   'P 1'
#
loop_
_entity.id
_entity.type
_entity.pdbx_description
1 polymer ?
#
loop_
_entity_poly.entity_id
_entity_poly.type
_entity_poly.pdbx_seq_one_letter_code
_entity_poly.pdbx_strand_id
1 'polypeptide(L)'
;RSGLLDSVYRARLGEEQATTAPQSHLENLESRLASSPSLSARLQDLSTGLTQLQNNPSDLGMRTSFLSQVQGVTDQIRSADQEMVNNQVQARQNLSEKVTRPTDIHRQLADLNPRIISSSKDSADTNVMLDQRDQLIDELSGLMEIQTSLQPSGEMSVYAGGAELVSHNRAQTLTLQGDNSLISESGRTIKTQNGSLGALQDYVNVELPGYRDQLHQFAQSLISQVNSVHKLGAGLDGVSGRDLLSGTGSADIQLALTDPRQLAGSVQRVQGQTLGTSSLVADQSLASQAANLTTPA
;
A
#
# COMPACT_ATOMS: atom_id res chain seq x y z
N ARG A 1 -27.23 3.58 31.40
CA ARG A 1 -25.87 3.55 30.82
C ARG A 1 -25.39 4.99 30.65
N SER A 2 -24.09 5.23 30.88
CA SER A 2 -23.52 6.58 30.76
C SER A 2 -23.14 6.80 29.27
N GLY A 3 -23.83 7.70 28.59
CA GLY A 3 -23.59 8.01 27.18
C GLY A 3 -22.13 8.40 26.86
N LEU A 4 -21.41 8.94 27.88
CA LEU A 4 -19.96 9.21 27.76
C LEU A 4 -19.12 7.90 27.67
N LEU A 5 -19.45 6.90 28.48
CA LEU A 5 -18.73 5.61 28.45
C LEU A 5 -18.99 4.87 27.13
N ASP A 6 -20.21 4.93 26.62
CA ASP A 6 -20.57 4.31 25.34
C ASP A 6 -19.86 5.01 24.18
N SER A 7 -19.71 6.35 24.20
CA SER A 7 -18.96 7.06 23.16
C SER A 7 -17.47 6.75 23.17
N VAL A 8 -16.84 6.65 24.36
CA VAL A 8 -15.43 6.27 24.51
C VAL A 8 -15.21 4.81 24.05
N TYR A 9 -16.11 3.90 24.40
CA TYR A 9 -16.04 2.51 23.96
C TYR A 9 -16.09 2.41 22.43
N ARG A 10 -17.03 3.11 21.79
CA ARG A 10 -17.20 3.12 20.32
C ARG A 10 -16.01 3.75 19.60
N ALA A 11 -15.44 4.82 20.16
CA ALA A 11 -14.20 5.40 19.61
C ALA A 11 -13.03 4.40 19.63
N ARG A 12 -12.84 3.68 20.74
CA ARG A 12 -11.81 2.64 20.85
C ARG A 12 -12.06 1.46 19.91
N LEU A 13 -13.30 1.04 19.75
CA LEU A 13 -13.66 -0.01 18.81
C LEU A 13 -13.31 0.40 17.37
N GLY A 14 -13.59 1.65 17.00
CA GLY A 14 -13.20 2.21 15.71
C GLY A 14 -11.68 2.23 15.50
N GLU A 15 -10.90 2.64 16.51
CA GLU A 15 -9.44 2.63 16.47
C GLU A 15 -8.87 1.21 16.31
N GLU A 16 -9.38 0.24 17.06
CA GLU A 16 -8.99 -1.17 16.96
C GLU A 16 -9.25 -1.72 15.56
N GLN A 17 -10.44 -1.49 15.01
CA GLN A 17 -10.82 -1.93 13.68
C GLN A 17 -10.01 -1.20 12.57
N ALA A 18 -9.65 0.05 12.78
CA ALA A 18 -8.78 0.79 11.88
C ALA A 18 -7.36 0.18 11.81
N THR A 19 -6.84 -0.30 12.93
CA THR A 19 -5.51 -0.93 12.96
C THR A 19 -5.52 -2.31 12.31
N THR A 20 -6.58 -3.10 12.51
CA THR A 20 -6.64 -4.49 12.03
C THR A 20 -7.07 -4.64 10.57
N ALA A 21 -7.85 -3.69 10.04
CA ALA A 21 -8.43 -3.81 8.70
C ALA A 21 -7.40 -3.86 7.56
N PRO A 22 -6.34 -3.03 7.51
CA PRO A 22 -5.31 -3.10 6.48
C PRO A 22 -4.30 -4.22 6.74
N GLN A 23 -4.21 -4.75 7.97
CA GLN A 23 -3.16 -5.70 8.37
C GLN A 23 -3.12 -6.94 7.47
N SER A 24 -4.26 -7.53 7.13
CA SER A 24 -4.32 -8.70 6.25
C SER A 24 -3.81 -8.41 4.83
N HIS A 25 -4.00 -7.18 4.34
CA HIS A 25 -3.48 -6.75 3.04
C HIS A 25 -1.98 -6.50 3.11
N LEU A 26 -1.48 -5.92 4.21
CA LEU A 26 -0.05 -5.73 4.46
C LEU A 26 0.68 -7.06 4.60
N GLU A 27 0.18 -7.99 5.43
CA GLU A 27 0.75 -9.33 5.59
C GLU A 27 0.79 -10.11 4.26
N ASN A 28 -0.26 -10.00 3.45
CA ASN A 28 -0.31 -10.61 2.11
C ASN A 28 0.76 -9.99 1.21
N LEU A 29 0.88 -8.66 1.19
CA LEU A 29 1.89 -7.95 0.42
C LEU A 29 3.30 -8.33 0.88
N GLU A 30 3.57 -8.31 2.18
CA GLU A 30 4.85 -8.74 2.76
C GLU A 30 5.20 -10.17 2.37
N SER A 31 4.26 -11.10 2.50
CA SER A 31 4.46 -12.50 2.11
C SER A 31 4.82 -12.65 0.64
N ARG A 32 4.22 -11.86 -0.24
CA ARG A 32 4.50 -11.86 -1.69
C ARG A 32 5.84 -11.19 -2.02
N LEU A 33 6.17 -10.10 -1.31
CA LEU A 33 7.44 -9.40 -1.49
C LEU A 33 8.63 -10.15 -0.83
N ALA A 34 8.38 -10.93 0.20
CA ALA A 34 9.38 -11.77 0.87
C ALA A 34 9.81 -12.99 0.05
N SER A 35 9.51 -13.02 -1.25
CA SER A 35 9.96 -14.09 -2.15
C SER A 35 11.48 -14.30 -2.04
N SER A 36 11.90 -15.54 -1.95
CA SER A 36 13.33 -15.89 -1.84
C SER A 36 13.95 -16.04 -3.24
N PRO A 37 15.12 -15.44 -3.49
CA PRO A 37 15.86 -14.51 -2.62
C PRO A 37 15.23 -13.11 -2.59
N SER A 38 15.34 -12.42 -1.44
CA SER A 38 14.85 -11.04 -1.27
C SER A 38 15.62 -10.05 -2.16
N LEU A 39 15.06 -8.87 -2.41
CA LEU A 39 15.74 -7.81 -3.18
C LEU A 39 17.10 -7.45 -2.57
N SER A 40 17.19 -7.37 -1.24
CA SER A 40 18.45 -7.11 -0.53
C SER A 40 19.50 -8.21 -0.78
N ALA A 41 19.09 -9.48 -0.74
CA ALA A 41 19.98 -10.60 -1.05
C ALA A 41 20.46 -10.55 -2.50
N ARG A 42 19.59 -10.26 -3.46
CA ARG A 42 19.96 -10.10 -4.87
C ARG A 42 20.94 -8.93 -5.11
N LEU A 43 20.76 -7.81 -4.39
CA LEU A 43 21.70 -6.69 -4.45
C LEU A 43 23.07 -7.06 -3.86
N GLN A 44 23.09 -7.89 -2.82
CA GLN A 44 24.34 -8.41 -2.26
C GLN A 44 25.03 -9.40 -3.21
N ASP A 45 24.27 -10.28 -3.85
CA ASP A 45 24.80 -11.18 -4.90
C ASP A 45 25.36 -10.37 -6.07
N LEU A 46 24.70 -9.31 -6.50
CA LEU A 46 25.17 -8.40 -7.53
C LEU A 46 26.49 -7.73 -7.14
N SER A 47 26.64 -7.29 -5.89
CA SER A 47 27.90 -6.73 -5.36
C SER A 47 29.03 -7.76 -5.39
N THR A 48 28.73 -9.00 -5.00
CA THR A 48 29.69 -10.12 -5.05
C THR A 48 30.08 -10.45 -6.48
N GLY A 49 29.09 -10.54 -7.39
CA GLY A 49 29.33 -10.79 -8.82
C GLY A 49 30.18 -9.69 -9.47
N LEU A 50 29.96 -8.43 -9.07
CA LEU A 50 30.80 -7.31 -9.55
C LEU A 50 32.26 -7.45 -9.09
N THR A 51 32.48 -7.85 -7.84
CA THR A 51 33.83 -8.10 -7.30
C THR A 51 34.54 -9.25 -8.06
N GLN A 52 33.81 -10.32 -8.38
CA GLN A 52 34.34 -11.42 -9.20
C GLN A 52 34.67 -10.98 -10.60
N LEU A 53 33.84 -10.16 -11.23
CA LEU A 53 34.06 -9.59 -12.55
C LEU A 53 35.29 -8.67 -12.56
N GLN A 54 35.53 -7.89 -11.48
CA GLN A 54 36.76 -7.07 -11.37
C GLN A 54 38.04 -7.88 -11.45
N ASN A 55 38.04 -9.09 -10.87
CA ASN A 55 39.22 -9.96 -10.87
C ASN A 55 39.45 -10.63 -12.24
N ASN A 56 38.41 -10.83 -13.04
CA ASN A 56 38.49 -11.50 -14.36
C ASN A 56 37.61 -10.77 -15.39
N PRO A 57 37.93 -9.52 -15.75
CA PRO A 57 37.06 -8.65 -16.54
C PRO A 57 36.82 -9.12 -17.99
N SER A 58 37.67 -10.00 -18.52
CA SER A 58 37.55 -10.54 -19.88
C SER A 58 36.84 -11.89 -19.97
N ASP A 59 36.48 -12.50 -18.80
CA ASP A 59 35.81 -13.79 -18.78
C ASP A 59 34.32 -13.64 -19.15
N LEU A 60 33.94 -14.26 -20.28
CA LEU A 60 32.56 -14.20 -20.80
C LEU A 60 31.57 -14.92 -19.89
N GLY A 61 31.98 -15.97 -19.19
CA GLY A 61 31.12 -16.69 -18.25
C GLY A 61 30.74 -15.82 -17.05
N MET A 62 31.74 -15.11 -16.48
CA MET A 62 31.51 -14.16 -15.39
C MET A 62 30.65 -12.97 -15.82
N ARG A 63 30.86 -12.44 -17.03
CA ARG A 63 30.00 -11.38 -17.59
C ARG A 63 28.56 -11.83 -17.77
N THR A 64 28.36 -13.04 -18.32
CA THR A 64 27.01 -13.61 -18.45
C THR A 64 26.35 -13.82 -17.12
N SER A 65 27.08 -14.34 -16.13
CA SER A 65 26.57 -14.52 -14.76
C SER A 65 26.17 -13.19 -14.13
N PHE A 66 27.00 -12.16 -14.26
CA PHE A 66 26.70 -10.83 -13.74
C PHE A 66 25.44 -10.21 -14.41
N LEU A 67 25.34 -10.29 -15.74
CA LEU A 67 24.13 -9.82 -16.44
C LEU A 67 22.88 -10.58 -16.00
N SER A 68 22.96 -11.88 -15.73
CA SER A 68 21.85 -12.67 -15.17
C SER A 68 21.47 -12.22 -13.77
N GLN A 69 22.44 -11.81 -12.94
CA GLN A 69 22.15 -11.24 -11.62
C GLN A 69 21.47 -9.87 -11.76
N VAL A 70 21.93 -9.00 -12.67
CA VAL A 70 21.28 -7.71 -12.99
C VAL A 70 19.84 -7.94 -13.46
N GLN A 71 19.62 -8.88 -14.37
CA GLN A 71 18.29 -9.27 -14.83
C GLN A 71 17.41 -9.71 -13.65
N GLY A 72 17.94 -10.55 -12.75
CA GLY A 72 17.22 -11.00 -11.57
C GLY A 72 16.79 -9.86 -10.64
N VAL A 73 17.63 -8.82 -10.49
CA VAL A 73 17.28 -7.61 -9.70
C VAL A 73 16.17 -6.82 -10.39
N THR A 74 16.27 -6.57 -11.69
CA THR A 74 15.26 -5.81 -12.45
C THR A 74 13.92 -6.54 -12.49
N ASP A 75 13.93 -7.87 -12.64
CA ASP A 75 12.70 -8.68 -12.61
C ASP A 75 12.04 -8.65 -11.24
N GLN A 76 12.82 -8.69 -10.16
CA GLN A 76 12.32 -8.60 -8.78
C GLN A 76 11.64 -7.25 -8.53
N ILE A 77 12.23 -6.14 -8.99
CA ILE A 77 11.66 -4.80 -8.83
C ILE A 77 10.32 -4.69 -9.59
N ARG A 78 10.27 -5.16 -10.84
CA ARG A 78 9.02 -5.16 -11.62
C ARG A 78 7.95 -6.05 -11.01
N SER A 79 8.34 -7.21 -10.51
CA SER A 79 7.43 -8.12 -9.83
C SER A 79 6.85 -7.49 -8.58
N ALA A 80 7.67 -6.79 -7.77
CA ALA A 80 7.22 -6.08 -6.59
C ALA A 80 6.22 -4.95 -6.95
N ASP A 81 6.50 -4.16 -7.99
CA ASP A 81 5.55 -3.13 -8.47
C ASP A 81 4.21 -3.76 -8.89
N GLN A 82 4.24 -4.86 -9.63
CA GLN A 82 3.03 -5.55 -10.07
C GLN A 82 2.24 -6.14 -8.90
N GLU A 83 2.92 -6.70 -7.89
CA GLU A 83 2.25 -7.20 -6.68
C GLU A 83 1.56 -6.08 -5.89
N MET A 84 2.17 -4.89 -5.81
CA MET A 84 1.53 -3.73 -5.19
C MET A 84 0.28 -3.29 -5.97
N VAL A 85 0.31 -3.31 -7.30
CA VAL A 85 -0.87 -3.04 -8.16
C VAL A 85 -1.97 -4.07 -7.91
N ASN A 86 -1.63 -5.35 -7.86
CA ASN A 86 -2.58 -6.42 -7.62
C ASN A 86 -3.22 -6.30 -6.23
N ASN A 87 -2.40 -5.99 -5.22
CA ASN A 87 -2.88 -5.78 -3.85
C ASN A 87 -3.83 -4.57 -3.76
N GLN A 88 -3.54 -3.48 -4.47
CA GLN A 88 -4.42 -2.31 -4.54
C GLN A 88 -5.79 -2.65 -5.13
N VAL A 89 -5.82 -3.44 -6.19
CA VAL A 89 -7.08 -3.90 -6.79
C VAL A 89 -7.88 -4.75 -5.81
N GLN A 90 -7.25 -5.68 -5.11
CA GLN A 90 -7.90 -6.54 -4.10
C GLN A 90 -8.42 -5.73 -2.90
N ALA A 91 -7.62 -4.81 -2.38
CA ALA A 91 -8.02 -3.95 -1.27
C ALA A 91 -9.20 -3.04 -1.65
N ARG A 92 -9.22 -2.52 -2.89
CA ARG A 92 -10.35 -1.75 -3.43
C ARG A 92 -11.63 -2.58 -3.57
N GLN A 93 -11.51 -3.82 -4.01
CA GLN A 93 -12.67 -4.75 -4.07
C GLN A 93 -13.23 -4.99 -2.67
N ASN A 94 -12.35 -5.28 -1.69
CA ASN A 94 -12.74 -5.47 -0.29
C ASN A 94 -13.43 -4.20 0.27
N LEU A 95 -12.89 -3.02 -0.01
CA LEU A 95 -13.52 -1.75 0.36
C LEU A 95 -14.93 -1.62 -0.23
N SER A 96 -15.09 -1.94 -1.52
CA SER A 96 -16.39 -1.90 -2.21
C SER A 96 -17.44 -2.85 -1.59
N GLU A 97 -17.02 -4.04 -1.22
CA GLU A 97 -17.88 -5.03 -0.56
C GLU A 97 -18.30 -4.55 0.85
N LYS A 98 -17.33 -4.01 1.60
CA LYS A 98 -17.59 -3.52 2.97
C LYS A 98 -18.51 -2.30 3.02
N VAL A 99 -18.62 -1.49 1.98
CA VAL A 99 -19.51 -0.30 1.93
C VAL A 99 -21.00 -0.68 1.98
N THR A 100 -21.38 -1.89 1.63
CA THR A 100 -22.77 -2.36 1.69
C THR A 100 -23.28 -2.48 3.12
N ARG A 101 -22.42 -2.94 4.04
CA ARG A 101 -22.81 -3.23 5.42
C ARG A 101 -23.29 -2.00 6.22
N PRO A 102 -22.62 -0.83 6.21
CA PRO A 102 -23.15 0.40 6.80
C PRO A 102 -24.55 0.76 6.28
N THR A 103 -24.77 0.65 4.98
CA THR A 103 -26.09 0.93 4.38
C THR A 103 -27.18 0.02 4.95
N ASP A 104 -26.89 -1.27 5.15
CA ASP A 104 -27.83 -2.21 5.75
C ASP A 104 -28.10 -1.90 7.23
N ILE A 105 -27.06 -1.49 7.97
CA ILE A 105 -27.20 -1.05 9.36
C ILE A 105 -28.05 0.23 9.43
N HIS A 106 -27.84 1.20 8.53
CA HIS A 106 -28.66 2.42 8.48
C HIS A 106 -30.14 2.08 8.30
N ARG A 107 -30.50 1.15 7.41
CA ARG A 107 -31.89 0.71 7.19
C ARG A 107 -32.45 0.05 8.44
N GLN A 108 -31.71 -0.85 9.08
CA GLN A 108 -32.15 -1.51 10.30
C GLN A 108 -32.36 -0.53 11.43
N LEU A 109 -31.51 0.48 11.62
CA LEU A 109 -31.68 1.54 12.62
C LEU A 109 -32.90 2.40 12.31
N ALA A 110 -33.14 2.76 11.04
CA ALA A 110 -34.31 3.50 10.60
C ALA A 110 -35.63 2.73 10.86
N ASP A 111 -35.60 1.40 10.68
CA ASP A 111 -36.76 0.53 10.97
C ASP A 111 -37.03 0.38 12.49
N LEU A 112 -35.96 0.37 13.30
CA LEU A 112 -36.07 0.26 14.76
C LEU A 112 -36.63 1.54 15.41
N ASN A 113 -36.28 2.71 14.93
CA ASN A 113 -36.67 4.00 15.50
C ASN A 113 -38.19 4.12 15.73
N PRO A 114 -39.07 3.98 14.72
CA PRO A 114 -40.53 4.13 14.94
C PRO A 114 -41.10 3.01 15.82
N ARG A 115 -40.53 1.83 15.80
CA ARG A 115 -40.95 0.69 16.63
C ARG A 115 -40.65 0.94 18.10
N ILE A 116 -39.47 1.48 18.42
CA ILE A 116 -39.09 1.86 19.79
C ILE A 116 -40.00 2.99 20.30
N ILE A 117 -40.27 4.02 19.46
CA ILE A 117 -41.12 5.15 19.83
C ILE A 117 -42.55 4.69 20.14
N SER A 118 -43.10 3.74 19.35
CA SER A 118 -44.47 3.26 19.49
C SER A 118 -44.64 2.17 20.57
N SER A 119 -43.56 1.63 21.09
CA SER A 119 -43.60 0.57 22.10
C SER A 119 -43.85 1.15 23.51
N SER A 120 -44.37 0.31 24.39
CA SER A 120 -44.54 0.66 25.80
C SER A 120 -43.18 0.75 26.48
N LYS A 121 -42.90 1.87 27.14
CA LYS A 121 -41.69 2.03 27.95
C LYS A 121 -41.61 0.89 28.97
N ASP A 122 -40.39 0.36 29.12
CA ASP A 122 -40.05 -0.72 30.06
C ASP A 122 -40.67 -2.10 29.77
N SER A 123 -41.19 -2.33 28.55
CA SER A 123 -41.55 -3.68 28.13
C SER A 123 -40.32 -4.49 27.78
N ALA A 124 -40.40 -5.84 27.92
CA ALA A 124 -39.33 -6.74 27.53
C ALA A 124 -38.97 -6.58 26.03
N ASP A 125 -39.99 -6.40 25.19
CA ASP A 125 -39.79 -6.22 23.74
C ASP A 125 -39.07 -4.89 23.44
N THR A 126 -39.35 -3.83 24.18
CA THR A 126 -38.62 -2.55 24.03
C THR A 126 -37.14 -2.70 24.39
N ASN A 127 -36.86 -3.40 25.48
CA ASN A 127 -35.45 -3.62 25.89
C ASN A 127 -34.69 -4.42 24.84
N VAL A 128 -35.29 -5.44 24.22
CA VAL A 128 -34.69 -6.19 23.13
C VAL A 128 -34.36 -5.30 21.91
N MET A 129 -35.28 -4.41 21.54
CA MET A 129 -35.07 -3.44 20.44
C MET A 129 -33.97 -2.42 20.77
N LEU A 130 -33.87 -1.97 22.02
CA LEU A 130 -32.80 -1.08 22.47
C LEU A 130 -31.43 -1.77 22.43
N ASP A 131 -31.36 -3.01 22.89
CA ASP A 131 -30.10 -3.80 22.81
C ASP A 131 -29.70 -4.05 21.35
N GLN A 132 -30.66 -4.37 20.47
CA GLN A 132 -30.40 -4.52 19.04
C GLN A 132 -29.89 -3.22 18.41
N ARG A 133 -30.48 -2.07 18.75
CA ARG A 133 -30.02 -0.76 18.29
C ARG A 133 -28.59 -0.49 18.74
N ASP A 134 -28.28 -0.74 20.01
CA ASP A 134 -26.95 -0.51 20.56
C ASP A 134 -25.89 -1.41 19.88
N GLN A 135 -26.20 -2.68 19.60
CA GLN A 135 -25.34 -3.58 18.83
C GLN A 135 -25.08 -3.07 17.42
N LEU A 136 -26.11 -2.59 16.72
CA LEU A 136 -25.95 -2.02 15.36
C LEU A 136 -25.08 -0.77 15.36
N ILE A 137 -25.22 0.09 16.37
CA ILE A 137 -24.38 1.28 16.50
C ILE A 137 -22.94 0.91 16.83
N ASP A 138 -22.71 -0.09 17.68
CA ASP A 138 -21.37 -0.58 18.00
C ASP A 138 -20.69 -1.19 16.75
N GLU A 139 -21.43 -2.00 15.99
CA GLU A 139 -20.93 -2.53 14.71
C GLU A 139 -20.60 -1.41 13.72
N LEU A 140 -21.48 -0.43 13.57
CA LEU A 140 -21.27 0.70 12.66
C LEU A 140 -20.04 1.53 13.07
N SER A 141 -19.83 1.71 14.39
CA SER A 141 -18.65 2.40 14.93
C SER A 141 -17.33 1.69 14.62
N GLY A 142 -17.36 0.35 14.53
CA GLY A 142 -16.20 -0.43 14.05
C GLY A 142 -15.95 -0.32 12.55
N LEU A 143 -16.99 0.00 11.77
CA LEU A 143 -16.87 0.16 10.33
C LEU A 143 -16.43 1.57 9.93
N MET A 144 -16.96 2.59 10.60
CA MET A 144 -16.70 3.99 10.27
C MET A 144 -16.89 4.92 11.46
N GLU A 145 -16.25 6.09 11.43
CA GLU A 145 -16.45 7.12 12.45
C GLU A 145 -17.86 7.70 12.37
N ILE A 146 -18.61 7.57 13.46
CA ILE A 146 -19.98 8.07 13.57
C ILE A 146 -20.18 8.93 14.81
N GLN A 147 -21.17 9.79 14.73
CA GLN A 147 -21.76 10.52 15.86
C GLN A 147 -23.22 10.14 15.98
N THR A 148 -23.69 9.92 17.21
CA THR A 148 -25.08 9.57 17.48
C THR A 148 -25.76 10.63 18.33
N SER A 149 -27.03 10.90 18.07
CA SER A 149 -27.85 11.82 18.86
C SER A 149 -29.17 11.14 19.24
N LEU A 150 -29.39 10.96 20.55
CA LEU A 150 -30.66 10.45 21.09
C LEU A 150 -31.62 11.61 21.28
N GLN A 151 -32.72 11.57 20.55
CA GLN A 151 -33.80 12.58 20.66
C GLN A 151 -34.69 12.34 21.88
N PRO A 152 -35.39 13.36 22.39
CA PRO A 152 -36.33 13.20 23.51
C PRO A 152 -37.47 12.21 23.22
N SER A 153 -37.80 11.97 21.96
CA SER A 153 -38.74 10.96 21.49
C SER A 153 -38.27 9.51 21.71
N GLY A 154 -36.98 9.29 21.98
CA GLY A 154 -36.34 7.97 22.00
C GLY A 154 -35.72 7.56 20.68
N GLU A 155 -35.87 8.36 19.66
CA GLU A 155 -35.25 8.18 18.32
C GLU A 155 -33.74 8.38 18.37
N MET A 156 -33.01 7.57 17.61
CA MET A 156 -31.57 7.71 17.42
C MET A 156 -31.26 8.23 16.01
N SER A 157 -30.62 9.40 15.94
CA SER A 157 -30.02 9.88 14.69
C SER A 157 -28.54 9.51 14.62
N VAL A 158 -28.05 9.21 13.41
CA VAL A 158 -26.65 8.84 13.13
C VAL A 158 -26.08 9.78 12.09
N TYR A 159 -24.90 10.31 12.39
CA TYR A 159 -24.15 11.25 11.55
C TYR A 159 -22.76 10.69 11.25
N ALA A 160 -22.24 10.93 10.04
CA ALA A 160 -20.85 10.74 9.70
C ALA A 160 -20.38 11.80 8.69
N GLY A 161 -19.15 12.32 8.88
CA GLY A 161 -18.61 13.37 8.01
C GLY A 161 -19.51 14.60 7.87
N GLY A 162 -20.33 14.90 8.89
CA GLY A 162 -21.32 15.98 8.88
C GLY A 162 -22.56 15.71 8.03
N ALA A 163 -22.76 14.50 7.52
CA ALA A 163 -24.01 14.07 6.90
C ALA A 163 -24.87 13.29 7.91
N GLU A 164 -26.18 13.50 7.87
CA GLU A 164 -27.15 12.70 8.62
C GLU A 164 -27.45 11.43 7.82
N LEU A 165 -27.00 10.28 8.31
CA LEU A 165 -27.15 8.99 7.64
C LEU A 165 -28.40 8.24 8.04
N VAL A 166 -28.84 8.41 9.30
CA VAL A 166 -30.11 7.89 9.82
C VAL A 166 -30.85 9.00 10.54
N SER A 167 -32.10 9.20 10.16
CA SER A 167 -32.98 10.17 10.82
C SER A 167 -34.41 9.66 10.75
N HIS A 168 -35.06 9.56 11.89
CA HIS A 168 -36.42 9.01 12.00
C HIS A 168 -36.51 7.60 11.36
N ASN A 169 -37.35 7.45 10.34
CA ASN A 169 -37.49 6.21 9.57
C ASN A 169 -36.72 6.27 8.21
N ARG A 170 -35.81 7.21 8.06
CA ARG A 170 -35.02 7.39 6.81
C ARG A 170 -33.59 6.96 7.01
N ALA A 171 -33.09 6.19 6.05
CA ALA A 171 -31.72 5.76 5.97
C ALA A 171 -31.10 6.22 4.65
N GLN A 172 -29.90 6.80 4.67
CA GLN A 172 -29.16 7.10 3.46
C GLN A 172 -28.26 5.91 3.07
N THR A 173 -28.17 5.65 1.78
CA THR A 173 -27.22 4.70 1.21
C THR A 173 -25.84 5.35 1.10
N LEU A 174 -24.79 4.52 1.21
CA LEU A 174 -23.42 4.90 0.91
C LEU A 174 -22.99 4.24 -0.40
N THR A 175 -22.27 4.99 -1.22
CA THR A 175 -21.69 4.49 -2.48
C THR A 175 -20.21 4.83 -2.53
N LEU A 176 -19.41 3.90 -3.09
CA LEU A 176 -17.99 4.12 -3.36
C LEU A 176 -17.84 4.70 -4.76
N GLN A 177 -17.14 5.83 -4.87
CA GLN A 177 -16.82 6.46 -6.16
C GLN A 177 -15.55 5.88 -6.80
N GLY A 178 -15.27 6.29 -8.03
CA GLY A 178 -14.09 5.84 -8.77
C GLY A 178 -12.75 6.19 -8.13
N ASP A 179 -12.69 7.27 -7.34
CA ASP A 179 -11.55 7.72 -6.55
C ASP A 179 -11.50 7.13 -5.13
N ASN A 180 -12.30 6.10 -4.86
CA ASN A 180 -12.50 5.45 -3.56
C ASN A 180 -13.09 6.37 -2.47
N SER A 181 -13.65 7.53 -2.81
CA SER A 181 -14.40 8.33 -1.85
C SER A 181 -15.77 7.72 -1.54
N LEU A 182 -16.21 7.84 -0.29
CA LEU A 182 -17.56 7.45 0.13
C LEU A 182 -18.49 8.65 -0.05
N ILE A 183 -19.62 8.42 -0.71
CA ILE A 183 -20.64 9.46 -0.91
C ILE A 183 -21.97 8.95 -0.39
N SER A 184 -22.66 9.80 0.38
CA SER A 184 -24.04 9.55 0.80
C SER A 184 -25.02 9.81 -0.36
N GLU A 185 -26.26 9.26 -0.25
CA GLU A 185 -27.33 9.49 -1.21
C GLU A 185 -27.63 10.98 -1.44
N SER A 186 -27.41 11.84 -0.42
CA SER A 186 -27.52 13.30 -0.54
C SER A 186 -26.37 13.97 -1.32
N GLY A 187 -25.43 13.20 -1.85
CA GLY A 187 -24.27 13.70 -2.61
C GLY A 187 -23.13 14.25 -1.74
N ARG A 188 -23.17 14.04 -0.44
CA ARG A 188 -22.14 14.51 0.49
C ARG A 188 -21.03 13.48 0.62
N THR A 189 -19.77 13.91 0.47
CA THR A 189 -18.59 13.05 0.73
C THR A 189 -18.49 12.78 2.23
N ILE A 190 -18.40 11.50 2.58
CA ILE A 190 -18.23 11.01 3.94
C ILE A 190 -16.73 10.74 4.15
N LYS A 191 -16.10 11.60 4.96
CA LYS A 191 -14.73 11.35 5.42
C LYS A 191 -14.82 10.51 6.70
N THR A 192 -14.16 9.37 6.70
CA THR A 192 -14.02 8.52 7.88
C THR A 192 -12.54 8.30 8.12
N GLN A 193 -12.07 8.67 9.32
CA GLN A 193 -10.66 8.50 9.71
C GLN A 193 -10.47 7.23 10.55
N ASN A 194 -11.52 6.81 11.25
CA ASN A 194 -11.54 5.62 12.10
C ASN A 194 -12.46 4.55 11.52
N GLY A 195 -12.32 3.35 12.04
CA GLY A 195 -13.05 2.17 11.57
C GLY A 195 -12.40 1.51 10.35
N SER A 196 -12.87 0.31 10.06
CA SER A 196 -12.27 -0.53 9.02
C SER A 196 -12.38 0.06 7.60
N LEU A 197 -13.41 0.86 7.32
CA LEU A 197 -13.58 1.52 6.01
C LEU A 197 -12.61 2.68 5.83
N GLY A 198 -12.42 3.51 6.89
CA GLY A 198 -11.46 4.61 6.86
C GLY A 198 -10.04 4.11 6.63
N ALA A 199 -9.64 3.11 7.40
CA ALA A 199 -8.32 2.51 7.27
C ALA A 199 -8.07 1.87 5.89
N LEU A 200 -9.06 1.18 5.34
CA LEU A 200 -8.94 0.64 3.97
C LEU A 200 -8.87 1.73 2.90
N GLN A 201 -9.60 2.84 3.08
CA GLN A 201 -9.46 3.99 2.18
C GLN A 201 -8.05 4.59 2.24
N ASP A 202 -7.51 4.79 3.44
CA ASP A 202 -6.16 5.31 3.62
C ASP A 202 -5.11 4.36 3.05
N TYR A 203 -5.28 3.06 3.28
CA TYR A 203 -4.41 2.03 2.69
C TYR A 203 -4.38 2.09 1.15
N VAL A 204 -5.55 2.14 0.53
CA VAL A 204 -5.68 2.14 -0.95
C VAL A 204 -5.23 3.45 -1.59
N ASN A 205 -5.49 4.60 -0.93
CA ASN A 205 -5.30 5.93 -1.51
C ASN A 205 -3.98 6.60 -1.12
N VAL A 206 -3.38 6.21 0.02
CA VAL A 206 -2.23 6.90 0.60
C VAL A 206 -1.06 5.95 0.82
N GLU A 207 -1.25 4.90 1.62
CA GLU A 207 -0.14 4.04 2.06
C GLU A 207 0.45 3.24 0.89
N LEU A 208 -0.38 2.48 0.20
CA LEU A 208 0.08 1.61 -0.89
C LEU A 208 0.63 2.39 -2.08
N PRO A 209 0.02 3.50 -2.54
CA PRO A 209 0.66 4.40 -3.50
C PRO A 209 1.99 4.95 -2.98
N GLY A 210 2.09 5.31 -1.70
CA GLY A 210 3.34 5.77 -1.09
C GLY A 210 4.46 4.73 -1.15
N TYR A 211 4.19 3.47 -0.85
CA TYR A 211 5.16 2.38 -0.99
C TYR A 211 5.58 2.17 -2.45
N ARG A 212 4.63 2.26 -3.37
CA ARG A 212 4.91 2.14 -4.80
C ARG A 212 5.76 3.29 -5.32
N ASP A 213 5.52 4.52 -4.87
CA ASP A 213 6.34 5.69 -5.21
C ASP A 213 7.77 5.56 -4.68
N GLN A 214 7.97 5.02 -3.48
CA GLN A 214 9.30 4.74 -2.94
C GLN A 214 10.06 3.71 -3.80
N LEU A 215 9.40 2.62 -4.20
CA LEU A 215 9.98 1.61 -5.10
C LEU A 215 10.32 2.22 -6.46
N HIS A 216 9.47 3.09 -6.98
CA HIS A 216 9.69 3.79 -8.25
C HIS A 216 10.91 4.70 -8.18
N GLN A 217 11.05 5.51 -7.13
CA GLN A 217 12.19 6.39 -6.90
C GLN A 217 13.49 5.58 -6.71
N PHE A 218 13.42 4.46 -5.98
CA PHE A 218 14.55 3.53 -5.86
C PHE A 218 15.00 3.02 -7.23
N ALA A 219 14.08 2.55 -8.08
CA ALA A 219 14.39 2.06 -9.42
C ALA A 219 14.99 3.17 -10.31
N GLN A 220 14.48 4.37 -10.28
CA GLN A 220 15.03 5.53 -10.99
C GLN A 220 16.48 5.84 -10.54
N SER A 221 16.70 5.85 -9.24
CA SER A 221 18.03 6.08 -8.66
C SER A 221 19.02 4.99 -9.10
N LEU A 222 18.58 3.72 -9.08
CA LEU A 222 19.37 2.59 -9.52
C LEU A 222 19.75 2.71 -11.01
N ILE A 223 18.79 3.00 -11.88
CA ILE A 223 19.02 3.21 -13.32
C ILE A 223 20.05 4.33 -13.54
N SER A 224 19.81 5.48 -12.91
CA SER A 224 20.65 6.65 -13.09
C SER A 224 22.10 6.42 -12.62
N GLN A 225 22.28 5.89 -11.41
CA GLN A 225 23.59 5.69 -10.81
C GLN A 225 24.38 4.60 -11.54
N VAL A 226 23.75 3.46 -11.83
CA VAL A 226 24.38 2.37 -12.54
C VAL A 226 24.80 2.81 -13.94
N ASN A 227 23.93 3.48 -14.68
CA ASN A 227 24.26 3.94 -16.03
C ASN A 227 25.32 5.03 -16.04
N SER A 228 25.33 5.94 -15.05
CA SER A 228 26.35 6.99 -14.96
C SER A 228 27.78 6.41 -14.88
N VAL A 229 27.94 5.31 -14.15
CA VAL A 229 29.22 4.62 -14.01
C VAL A 229 29.49 3.71 -15.20
N HIS A 230 28.52 2.95 -15.69
CA HIS A 230 28.69 2.04 -16.81
C HIS A 230 29.11 2.75 -18.10
N LYS A 231 28.60 3.96 -18.35
CA LYS A 231 28.97 4.78 -19.51
C LYS A 231 30.42 5.20 -19.54
N LEU A 232 31.11 5.26 -18.41
CA LEU A 232 32.52 5.62 -18.33
C LEU A 232 33.46 4.48 -18.78
N GLY A 233 32.98 3.24 -18.79
CA GLY A 233 33.73 2.07 -19.18
C GLY A 233 33.51 1.67 -20.64
N ALA A 234 34.32 0.74 -21.13
CA ALA A 234 34.19 0.13 -22.45
C ALA A 234 33.94 -1.37 -22.36
N GLY A 235 33.10 -1.89 -23.25
CA GLY A 235 32.92 -3.32 -23.44
C GLY A 235 34.14 -4.01 -24.09
N LEU A 236 34.10 -5.33 -24.18
CA LEU A 236 35.13 -6.10 -24.91
C LEU A 236 35.12 -5.82 -26.44
N ASP A 237 34.02 -5.26 -26.93
CA ASP A 237 33.85 -4.77 -28.30
C ASP A 237 34.45 -3.37 -28.53
N GLY A 238 35.10 -2.78 -27.51
CA GLY A 238 35.73 -1.46 -27.55
C GLY A 238 34.78 -0.28 -27.53
N VAL A 239 33.46 -0.49 -27.36
CA VAL A 239 32.44 0.59 -27.36
C VAL A 239 32.11 0.98 -25.93
N SER A 240 32.13 2.29 -25.67
CA SER A 240 31.74 2.94 -24.39
C SER A 240 30.44 3.71 -24.54
N GLY A 241 29.95 4.28 -23.43
CA GLY A 241 28.76 5.17 -23.40
C GLY A 241 27.44 4.46 -23.42
N ARG A 242 27.38 3.13 -23.25
CA ARG A 242 26.13 2.36 -23.20
C ARG A 242 25.47 2.41 -21.83
N ASP A 243 24.17 2.34 -21.82
CA ASP A 243 23.38 2.07 -20.62
C ASP A 243 23.40 0.57 -20.28
N LEU A 244 23.54 0.22 -19.01
CA LEU A 244 23.35 -1.14 -18.50
C LEU A 244 21.88 -1.44 -18.24
N LEU A 245 21.16 -0.44 -17.74
CA LEU A 245 19.74 -0.52 -17.41
C LEU A 245 18.94 0.45 -18.28
N SER A 246 17.72 0.09 -18.60
CA SER A 246 16.73 0.95 -19.25
C SER A 246 15.41 0.94 -18.49
N GLY A 247 14.54 1.89 -18.80
CA GLY A 247 13.27 2.10 -18.13
C GLY A 247 13.18 3.47 -17.47
N THR A 248 12.01 3.78 -16.93
CA THR A 248 11.72 5.06 -16.27
C THR A 248 11.48 4.91 -14.77
N GLY A 249 11.30 3.68 -14.27
CA GLY A 249 11.04 3.39 -12.87
C GLY A 249 10.78 1.91 -12.60
N SER A 250 10.08 1.60 -11.50
CA SER A 250 9.85 0.23 -11.03
C SER A 250 9.06 -0.65 -11.99
N ALA A 251 8.13 -0.06 -12.74
CA ALA A 251 7.24 -0.81 -13.63
C ALA A 251 7.92 -1.31 -14.91
N ASP A 252 9.00 -0.65 -15.36
CA ASP A 252 9.61 -0.90 -16.68
C ASP A 252 11.13 -1.03 -16.65
N ILE A 253 11.75 -1.03 -15.46
CA ILE A 253 13.21 -1.26 -15.33
C ILE A 253 13.60 -2.60 -15.93
N GLN A 254 14.64 -2.60 -16.77
CA GLN A 254 15.14 -3.82 -17.43
C GLN A 254 16.61 -3.70 -17.78
N LEU A 255 17.24 -4.84 -18.03
CA LEU A 255 18.59 -4.90 -18.59
C LEU A 255 18.57 -4.38 -20.03
N ALA A 256 19.46 -3.44 -20.36
CA ALA A 256 19.56 -2.85 -21.70
C ALA A 256 20.52 -3.61 -22.63
N LEU A 257 21.46 -4.38 -22.06
CA LEU A 257 22.46 -5.12 -22.82
C LEU A 257 21.94 -6.51 -23.20
N THR A 258 22.23 -6.93 -24.43
CA THR A 258 21.90 -8.25 -24.99
C THR A 258 23.08 -9.17 -25.14
N ASP A 259 24.30 -8.62 -25.16
CA ASP A 259 25.58 -9.37 -25.34
C ASP A 259 26.50 -9.10 -24.15
N PRO A 260 27.02 -10.12 -23.48
CA PRO A 260 28.00 -9.98 -22.39
C PRO A 260 29.25 -9.18 -22.75
N ARG A 261 29.61 -9.14 -24.03
CA ARG A 261 30.74 -8.33 -24.52
C ARG A 261 30.50 -6.82 -24.39
N GLN A 262 29.26 -6.39 -24.37
CA GLN A 262 28.86 -4.97 -24.26
C GLN A 262 28.98 -4.43 -22.83
N LEU A 263 29.06 -5.32 -21.83
CA LEU A 263 29.23 -4.92 -20.43
C LEU A 263 30.55 -4.19 -20.26
N ALA A 264 30.55 -3.01 -19.63
CA ALA A 264 31.75 -2.27 -19.33
C ALA A 264 32.60 -3.03 -18.29
N GLY A 265 33.79 -3.42 -18.66
CA GLY A 265 34.72 -4.18 -17.81
C GLY A 265 36.12 -3.61 -17.77
N SER A 266 36.40 -2.60 -18.60
CA SER A 266 37.67 -1.87 -18.60
C SER A 266 37.39 -0.38 -18.46
N VAL A 267 38.30 0.31 -17.79
CA VAL A 267 38.26 1.78 -17.69
C VAL A 267 38.93 2.37 -18.89
N GLN A 268 38.24 3.21 -19.66
CA GLN A 268 38.93 4.08 -20.59
C GLN A 268 39.81 5.04 -19.79
N ARG A 269 41.11 5.10 -20.08
CA ARG A 269 42.01 6.11 -19.52
C ARG A 269 41.57 7.47 -20.06
N VAL A 270 40.81 8.23 -19.31
CA VAL A 270 40.60 9.64 -19.58
C VAL A 270 41.67 10.40 -18.80
N GLN A 271 42.72 10.87 -19.54
CA GLN A 271 43.74 11.80 -19.06
C GLN A 271 44.31 11.51 -17.65
N GLY A 272 44.84 10.31 -17.43
CA GLY A 272 45.71 10.04 -16.27
C GLY A 272 45.00 9.68 -14.96
N GLN A 273 43.69 9.56 -14.93
CA GLN A 273 42.95 9.04 -13.78
C GLN A 273 42.38 7.64 -14.05
N THR A 274 42.68 6.73 -13.16
CA THR A 274 42.15 5.36 -13.19
C THR A 274 40.87 5.35 -12.31
N LEU A 275 39.69 5.39 -12.92
CA LEU A 275 38.45 5.16 -12.21
C LEU A 275 38.23 3.65 -12.13
N GLY A 276 38.37 3.08 -10.94
CA GLY A 276 38.12 1.65 -10.70
C GLY A 276 36.62 1.35 -10.72
N THR A 277 36.24 0.15 -11.15
CA THR A 277 34.88 -0.42 -11.05
C THR A 277 34.32 -0.46 -9.60
N SER A 278 35.14 -0.15 -8.59
CA SER A 278 34.80 -0.11 -7.18
C SER A 278 33.76 0.97 -6.80
N SER A 279 33.52 1.98 -7.66
CA SER A 279 32.55 3.04 -7.35
C SER A 279 31.07 2.60 -7.45
N LEU A 280 30.76 1.50 -8.12
CA LEU A 280 29.39 0.94 -8.17
C LEU A 280 28.96 0.30 -6.84
N VAL A 281 29.91 -0.12 -6.01
CA VAL A 281 29.64 -0.88 -4.77
C VAL A 281 29.68 0.01 -3.52
N ALA A 282 30.24 1.22 -3.62
CA ALA A 282 30.48 2.06 -2.46
C ALA A 282 29.22 2.79 -1.91
N ASP A 283 28.09 2.71 -2.61
CA ASP A 283 26.88 3.37 -2.13
C ASP A 283 26.05 2.45 -1.21
N GLN A 284 26.46 2.41 0.08
CA GLN A 284 25.66 1.79 1.14
C GLN A 284 24.25 2.39 1.25
N SER A 285 23.99 3.56 0.60
CA SER A 285 22.67 4.20 0.60
C SER A 285 21.65 3.39 -0.19
N LEU A 286 22.04 2.71 -1.28
CA LEU A 286 21.14 1.86 -2.06
C LEU A 286 20.73 0.61 -1.29
N ALA A 287 21.65 -0.01 -0.56
CA ALA A 287 21.36 -1.17 0.27
C ALA A 287 20.46 -0.81 1.47
N SER A 288 20.65 0.38 2.06
CA SER A 288 19.79 0.88 3.14
C SER A 288 18.41 1.35 2.64
N GLN A 289 18.30 1.91 1.43
CA GLN A 289 17.01 2.22 0.81
C GLN A 289 16.21 0.95 0.49
N ALA A 290 16.86 -0.10 0.00
CA ALA A 290 16.22 -1.39 -0.25
C ALA A 290 15.76 -2.07 1.07
N ALA A 291 16.54 -1.95 2.15
CA ALA A 291 16.18 -2.48 3.46
C ALA A 291 14.96 -1.76 4.06
N ASN A 292 14.83 -0.45 3.83
CA ASN A 292 13.67 0.34 4.29
C ASN A 292 12.37 -0.01 3.54
N LEU A 293 12.45 -0.52 2.31
CA LEU A 293 11.29 -0.99 1.55
C LEU A 293 10.76 -2.36 2.04
N THR A 294 11.55 -3.09 2.82
CA THR A 294 11.21 -4.43 3.33
C THR A 294 10.91 -4.46 4.82
N THR A 295 11.00 -3.32 5.52
CA THR A 295 10.67 -3.19 6.96
C THR A 295 9.48 -2.23 7.10
N PRO A 296 8.30 -2.72 7.53
CA PRO A 296 7.19 -1.83 7.87
C PRO A 296 7.54 -0.99 9.10
N ALA A 297 7.06 0.25 9.11
CA ALA A 297 7.20 1.19 10.22
C ALA A 297 6.29 0.82 11.39
#